data_160192e935a90d5fff643b929c71a69d
#
_entry.id   160192e935a90d5fff643b929c71a69d
#
_cell.length_a   1.000
_cell.length_b   1.000
_cell.length_c   1.000
_cell.angle_alpha   90.00
_cell.angle_beta   90.00
_cell.angle_gamma   90.00
#
_symmetry.space_group_name_H-M   'P 1'
#
loop_
_entity.id
_entity.type
_entity.pdbx_description
1 polymer ?
#
loop_
_entity_poly.entity_id
_entity_poly.type
_entity_poly.pdbx_seq_one_letter_code
_entity_poly.pdbx_strand_id
1 'polypeptide(L)'
;MSCNADGEPVPFVPNDGQRELIGKLGSFLLDSTEGKLFILRGYAGTGKTTIVSALVRTLRSLGQRCILMAPTGRAAKVLSRYASTIAADGDTPREAERVPAYTIHKYIYRQNELGKQKYSLSDNLFHHALFIVDEASMLSDGRDMNSPFGSGSVLDDLMRFVYNGHGCSLMLVGDSAQLPPVGYNNSPALSDEYMSRYATSVHGLHISSHTLTEVVRQADTSAILSNATAIRRHIQELTASFSSTQAQHFAIHAAPDVVLLSGVDVQPVIEQSYNECGMAQTLIVTRSNRRTNLYNQGVRSYILWKDDLLSAGDRVMVNRNNYYWGKDYEGVEFIANGDMFEVTRIRNFRELYGFHFADATLQNIDYEAERELDAIVWLDILPAESDEQIYQMQQELFYRIAEDYPEIHNRKELIKAIYDSPYYNALHIRYAYAVTCHKAQGGQWQHVFIDQGPVPDEQRDISYLRWLYTAITRATEKVFLINYD
;
A
#
# COMPACT_ATOMS: atom_id res chain seq x y z
N MET A 1 0.10 5.53 -22.33
CA MET A 1 0.85 5.71 -23.58
C MET A 1 0.74 7.17 -23.96
N SER A 2 1.85 7.78 -24.36
CA SER A 2 1.78 9.09 -25.00
C SER A 2 1.32 8.89 -26.44
N CYS A 3 0.37 9.68 -26.85
CA CYS A 3 0.02 9.80 -28.24
C CYS A 3 0.72 11.05 -28.83
N ASN A 4 1.12 10.98 -30.11
CA ASN A 4 1.56 12.14 -30.85
C ASN A 4 0.38 13.11 -31.09
N ALA A 5 0.64 14.26 -31.71
CA ALA A 5 -0.39 15.25 -32.03
C ALA A 5 -1.55 14.70 -32.88
N ASP A 6 -1.34 13.56 -33.54
CA ASP A 6 -2.29 12.89 -34.44
C ASP A 6 -3.02 11.72 -33.76
N GLY A 7 -2.80 11.52 -32.41
CA GLY A 7 -3.46 10.47 -31.64
C GLY A 7 -2.84 9.06 -31.78
N GLU A 8 -1.73 8.92 -32.50
CA GLU A 8 -1.05 7.64 -32.64
C GLU A 8 -0.16 7.35 -31.42
N PRO A 9 -0.09 6.09 -30.93
CA PRO A 9 0.76 5.72 -29.83
C PRO A 9 2.23 5.92 -30.18
N VAL A 10 2.92 6.80 -29.44
CA VAL A 10 4.37 6.96 -29.59
C VAL A 10 5.07 5.69 -29.10
N PRO A 11 5.88 5.03 -29.93
CA PRO A 11 6.59 3.85 -29.52
C PRO A 11 7.51 4.18 -28.33
N PHE A 12 7.48 3.34 -27.31
CA PHE A 12 8.36 3.47 -26.16
C PHE A 12 9.81 3.29 -26.60
N VAL A 13 10.60 4.37 -26.53
CA VAL A 13 12.03 4.33 -26.78
C VAL A 13 12.76 4.39 -25.44
N PRO A 14 13.39 3.27 -25.02
CA PRO A 14 14.09 3.24 -23.73
C PRO A 14 15.29 4.23 -23.76
N ASN A 15 15.48 4.94 -22.65
CA ASN A 15 16.71 5.73 -22.40
C ASN A 15 17.89 4.80 -22.08
N ASP A 16 19.09 5.37 -21.88
CA ASP A 16 20.30 4.57 -21.69
C ASP A 16 20.25 3.72 -20.42
N GLY A 17 19.78 4.28 -19.30
CA GLY A 17 19.58 3.53 -18.05
C GLY A 17 18.56 2.40 -18.18
N GLN A 18 17.50 2.62 -18.95
CA GLN A 18 16.50 1.60 -19.23
C GLN A 18 17.03 0.51 -20.17
N ARG A 19 17.87 0.85 -21.18
CA ARG A 19 18.55 -0.13 -22.04
C ARG A 19 19.52 -1.01 -21.24
N GLU A 20 20.29 -0.40 -20.34
CA GLU A 20 21.18 -1.15 -19.45
C GLU A 20 20.38 -2.11 -18.55
N LEU A 21 19.26 -1.65 -17.97
CA LEU A 21 18.38 -2.50 -17.20
C LEU A 21 17.86 -3.68 -17.99
N ILE A 22 17.39 -3.46 -19.24
CA ILE A 22 16.88 -4.54 -20.11
C ILE A 22 17.99 -5.58 -20.37
N GLY A 23 19.23 -5.15 -20.61
CA GLY A 23 20.38 -6.04 -20.76
C GLY A 23 20.66 -6.87 -19.50
N LYS A 24 20.64 -6.23 -18.32
CA LYS A 24 20.84 -6.91 -17.03
C LYS A 24 19.70 -7.90 -16.72
N LEU A 25 18.46 -7.55 -17.03
CA LEU A 25 17.31 -8.44 -16.87
C LEU A 25 17.42 -9.64 -17.81
N GLY A 26 17.86 -9.45 -19.06
CA GLY A 26 18.13 -10.54 -20.01
C GLY A 26 19.19 -11.50 -19.43
N SER A 27 20.30 -10.99 -18.93
CA SER A 27 21.36 -11.82 -18.33
C SER A 27 20.84 -12.56 -17.09
N PHE A 28 20.07 -11.88 -16.21
CA PHE A 28 19.46 -12.47 -15.01
C PHE A 28 18.50 -13.63 -15.35
N LEU A 29 17.71 -13.49 -16.40
CA LEU A 29 16.73 -14.51 -16.80
C LEU A 29 17.40 -15.72 -17.46
N LEU A 30 18.46 -15.50 -18.24
CA LEU A 30 19.20 -16.55 -18.94
C LEU A 30 20.18 -17.30 -18.03
N ASP A 31 20.54 -16.72 -16.89
CA ASP A 31 21.40 -17.38 -15.92
C ASP A 31 20.68 -18.59 -15.31
N SER A 32 21.31 -19.75 -15.36
CA SER A 32 20.81 -21.02 -14.81
C SER A 32 21.10 -21.22 -13.32
N THR A 33 21.79 -20.29 -12.69
CA THR A 33 22.12 -20.35 -11.25
C THR A 33 20.84 -20.36 -10.40
N GLU A 34 20.78 -21.21 -9.40
CA GLU A 34 19.68 -21.20 -8.42
C GLU A 34 19.85 -20.08 -7.39
N GLY A 35 18.75 -19.70 -6.73
CA GLY A 35 18.77 -18.67 -5.69
C GLY A 35 19.03 -17.24 -6.23
N LYS A 36 18.43 -16.87 -7.34
CA LYS A 36 18.63 -15.54 -7.95
C LYS A 36 17.70 -14.49 -7.40
N LEU A 37 18.26 -13.33 -7.02
CA LEU A 37 17.55 -12.14 -6.61
C LEU A 37 17.93 -10.97 -7.50
N PHE A 38 16.94 -10.26 -8.05
CA PHE A 38 17.14 -8.99 -8.74
C PHE A 38 16.50 -7.85 -7.96
N ILE A 39 17.25 -6.79 -7.65
CA ILE A 39 16.74 -5.59 -6.98
C ILE A 39 16.68 -4.45 -7.99
N LEU A 40 15.47 -4.06 -8.37
CA LEU A 40 15.22 -2.90 -9.22
C LEU A 40 14.83 -1.71 -8.34
N ARG A 41 15.72 -0.75 -8.24
CA ARG A 41 15.43 0.55 -7.66
C ARG A 41 15.11 1.55 -8.76
N GLY A 42 14.22 2.48 -8.47
CA GLY A 42 13.96 3.59 -9.37
C GLY A 42 13.03 4.59 -8.72
N TYR A 43 13.19 5.83 -9.10
CA TYR A 43 12.45 6.94 -8.53
C TYR A 43 11.11 7.15 -9.23
N ALA A 44 10.25 8.04 -8.72
CA ALA A 44 9.02 8.42 -9.39
C ALA A 44 9.32 8.94 -10.82
N GLY A 45 8.51 8.53 -11.79
CA GLY A 45 8.66 8.94 -13.20
C GLY A 45 9.81 8.30 -13.98
N THR A 46 10.58 7.34 -13.43
CA THR A 46 11.69 6.67 -14.15
C THR A 46 11.26 5.50 -15.02
N GLY A 47 9.96 5.14 -15.02
CA GLY A 47 9.42 4.11 -15.88
C GLY A 47 9.55 2.68 -15.33
N LYS A 48 9.76 2.48 -14.01
CA LYS A 48 9.79 1.14 -13.37
C LYS A 48 8.62 0.27 -13.80
N THR A 49 7.41 0.75 -13.55
CA THR A 49 6.17 0.02 -13.81
C THR A 49 6.00 -0.32 -15.30
N THR A 50 6.42 0.58 -16.19
CA THR A 50 6.41 0.35 -17.64
C THR A 50 7.32 -0.81 -18.04
N ILE A 51 8.56 -0.83 -17.51
CA ILE A 51 9.51 -1.90 -17.82
C ILE A 51 9.07 -3.23 -17.20
N VAL A 52 8.61 -3.22 -15.95
CA VAL A 52 8.07 -4.42 -15.29
C VAL A 52 6.87 -4.98 -16.09
N SER A 53 5.97 -4.12 -16.53
CA SER A 53 4.83 -4.54 -17.37
C SER A 53 5.26 -5.11 -18.72
N ALA A 54 6.26 -4.53 -19.36
CA ALA A 54 6.83 -5.06 -20.59
C ALA A 54 7.50 -6.42 -20.36
N LEU A 55 8.28 -6.56 -19.27
CA LEU A 55 8.89 -7.81 -18.85
C LEU A 55 7.86 -8.91 -18.66
N VAL A 56 6.80 -8.63 -17.89
CA VAL A 56 5.70 -9.58 -17.60
C VAL A 56 5.05 -10.08 -18.90
N ARG A 57 4.76 -9.18 -19.83
CA ARG A 57 4.19 -9.54 -21.15
C ARG A 57 5.13 -10.42 -21.96
N THR A 58 6.41 -10.05 -22.01
CA THR A 58 7.42 -10.85 -22.72
C THR A 58 7.54 -12.24 -22.13
N LEU A 59 7.61 -12.38 -20.81
CA LEU A 59 7.68 -13.68 -20.14
C LEU A 59 6.44 -14.53 -20.45
N ARG A 60 5.26 -13.94 -20.39
CA ARG A 60 4.01 -14.65 -20.72
C ARG A 60 3.98 -15.11 -22.18
N SER A 61 4.41 -14.26 -23.14
CA SER A 61 4.48 -14.66 -24.56
C SER A 61 5.46 -15.81 -24.80
N LEU A 62 6.49 -15.95 -23.97
CA LEU A 62 7.44 -17.06 -23.97
C LEU A 62 6.99 -18.28 -23.16
N GLY A 63 5.77 -18.25 -22.59
CA GLY A 63 5.27 -19.33 -21.75
C GLY A 63 5.94 -19.44 -20.38
N GLN A 64 6.72 -18.43 -19.99
CA GLN A 64 7.38 -18.38 -18.68
C GLN A 64 6.41 -17.93 -17.59
N ARG A 65 6.41 -18.64 -16.47
CA ARG A 65 5.56 -18.28 -15.33
C ARG A 65 6.13 -17.10 -14.57
N CYS A 66 5.30 -16.05 -14.39
CA CYS A 66 5.61 -14.97 -13.49
C CYS A 66 4.42 -14.67 -12.57
N ILE A 67 4.71 -14.42 -11.31
CA ILE A 67 3.76 -14.14 -10.25
C ILE A 67 3.98 -12.71 -9.78
N LEU A 68 2.92 -11.89 -9.81
CA LEU A 68 2.96 -10.50 -9.41
C LEU A 68 2.43 -10.35 -7.99
N MET A 69 3.20 -9.66 -7.14
CA MET A 69 2.81 -9.39 -5.76
C MET A 69 3.11 -7.95 -5.36
N ALA A 70 2.41 -7.49 -4.32
CA ALA A 70 2.68 -6.21 -3.67
C ALA A 70 2.37 -6.29 -2.18
N PRO A 71 2.89 -5.38 -1.34
CA PRO A 71 2.61 -5.36 0.10
C PRO A 71 1.14 -5.06 0.44
N THR A 72 0.46 -4.26 -0.39
CA THR A 72 -0.92 -3.81 -0.15
C THR A 72 -1.85 -4.20 -1.31
N GLY A 73 -3.17 -4.30 -1.03
CA GLY A 73 -4.19 -4.59 -2.04
C GLY A 73 -4.20 -3.54 -3.15
N ARG A 74 -4.10 -2.26 -2.78
CA ARG A 74 -4.08 -1.17 -3.75
C ARG A 74 -2.85 -1.20 -4.67
N ALA A 75 -1.67 -1.46 -4.13
CA ALA A 75 -0.47 -1.62 -4.95
C ALA A 75 -0.59 -2.84 -5.89
N ALA A 76 -1.16 -3.94 -5.42
CA ALA A 76 -1.43 -5.11 -6.26
C ALA A 76 -2.41 -4.78 -7.40
N LYS A 77 -3.50 -4.03 -7.12
CA LYS A 77 -4.45 -3.56 -8.17
C LYS A 77 -3.76 -2.69 -9.21
N VAL A 78 -2.97 -1.71 -8.77
CA VAL A 78 -2.21 -0.83 -9.68
C VAL A 78 -1.26 -1.66 -10.55
N LEU A 79 -0.50 -2.59 -9.96
CA LEU A 79 0.40 -3.49 -10.68
C LEU A 79 -0.35 -4.38 -11.68
N SER A 80 -1.46 -4.98 -11.28
CA SER A 80 -2.31 -5.80 -12.15
C SER A 80 -2.83 -4.99 -13.34
N ARG A 81 -3.33 -3.78 -13.10
CA ARG A 81 -3.82 -2.88 -14.15
C ARG A 81 -2.72 -2.58 -15.17
N TYR A 82 -1.54 -2.16 -14.74
CA TYR A 82 -0.42 -1.85 -15.64
C TYR A 82 0.08 -3.08 -16.39
N ALA A 83 0.13 -4.25 -15.76
CA ALA A 83 0.54 -5.50 -16.41
C ALA A 83 -0.47 -5.96 -17.46
N SER A 84 -1.77 -5.70 -17.23
CA SER A 84 -2.87 -6.08 -18.13
C SER A 84 -3.09 -5.09 -19.28
N THR A 85 -2.73 -3.81 -19.09
CA THR A 85 -2.98 -2.78 -20.12
C THR A 85 -1.97 -2.92 -21.23
N ILE A 86 -2.38 -3.33 -22.38
CA ILE A 86 -2.05 -2.92 -23.76
C ILE A 86 -2.63 -3.97 -24.72
N ALA A 87 -3.95 -3.83 -25.01
CA ALA A 87 -4.39 -4.02 -26.38
C ALA A 87 -4.26 -2.66 -27.08
N ALA A 88 -3.78 -2.63 -28.28
CA ALA A 88 -3.52 -1.40 -29.06
C ALA A 88 -4.80 -0.62 -29.42
N ASP A 89 -5.98 -1.08 -29.05
CA ASP A 89 -7.27 -0.60 -29.56
C ASP A 89 -8.22 -0.04 -28.50
N GLY A 90 -7.73 0.45 -27.36
CA GLY A 90 -8.59 1.19 -26.42
C GLY A 90 -9.69 0.38 -25.71
N ASP A 91 -9.82 -0.90 -25.99
CA ASP A 91 -10.77 -1.79 -25.33
C ASP A 91 -10.27 -2.22 -23.95
N THR A 92 -11.18 -2.28 -22.98
CA THR A 92 -10.90 -2.89 -21.69
C THR A 92 -10.44 -4.34 -21.91
N PRO A 93 -9.31 -4.77 -21.29
CA PRO A 93 -8.79 -6.13 -21.47
C PRO A 93 -9.89 -7.14 -21.17
N ARG A 94 -10.09 -8.12 -22.07
CA ARG A 94 -10.99 -9.24 -21.79
C ARG A 94 -10.53 -9.95 -20.54
N GLU A 95 -11.43 -10.54 -19.78
CA GLU A 95 -11.13 -11.19 -18.51
C GLU A 95 -9.99 -12.22 -18.61
N ALA A 96 -9.88 -12.93 -19.73
CA ALA A 96 -8.80 -13.86 -20.06
C ALA A 96 -7.42 -13.19 -20.29
N GLU A 97 -7.37 -11.88 -20.47
CA GLU A 97 -6.13 -11.11 -20.72
C GLU A 97 -5.60 -10.42 -19.47
N ARG A 98 -6.37 -10.44 -18.38
CA ARG A 98 -5.95 -9.85 -17.12
C ARG A 98 -4.77 -10.61 -16.52
N VAL A 99 -3.79 -9.86 -16.04
CA VAL A 99 -2.65 -10.38 -15.27
C VAL A 99 -2.95 -10.15 -13.79
N PRO A 100 -3.31 -11.18 -13.04
CA PRO A 100 -3.60 -11.00 -11.63
C PRO A 100 -2.34 -10.63 -10.86
N ALA A 101 -2.47 -9.71 -9.92
CA ALA A 101 -1.46 -9.44 -8.91
C ALA A 101 -2.10 -9.60 -7.52
N TYR A 102 -1.33 -10.08 -6.57
CA TYR A 102 -1.81 -10.48 -5.26
C TYR A 102 -1.10 -9.69 -4.16
N THR A 103 -1.72 -9.57 -3.00
CA THR A 103 -0.94 -9.15 -1.84
C THR A 103 -0.02 -10.30 -1.41
N ILE A 104 1.18 -9.95 -0.92
CA ILE A 104 2.14 -10.97 -0.43
C ILE A 104 1.45 -11.88 0.59
N HIS A 105 0.72 -11.30 1.55
CA HIS A 105 0.03 -12.07 2.58
C HIS A 105 -0.98 -13.07 2.00
N LYS A 106 -1.83 -12.65 1.05
CA LYS A 106 -2.80 -13.55 0.40
C LYS A 106 -2.14 -14.66 -0.39
N TYR A 107 -0.92 -14.44 -0.87
CA TYR A 107 -0.25 -15.39 -1.74
C TYR A 107 0.58 -16.43 -1.01
N ILE A 108 1.35 -16.02 0.01
CA ILE A 108 2.32 -16.91 0.67
C ILE A 108 1.80 -17.59 1.93
N TYR A 109 0.70 -17.12 2.54
CA TYR A 109 0.18 -17.70 3.77
C TYR A 109 -1.14 -18.44 3.54
N ARG A 110 -1.34 -19.50 4.32
CA ARG A 110 -2.59 -20.27 4.37
C ARG A 110 -3.01 -20.46 5.82
N GLN A 111 -4.31 -20.45 6.05
CA GLN A 111 -4.86 -20.66 7.38
C GLN A 111 -4.61 -22.12 7.80
N ASN A 112 -4.04 -22.32 8.97
CA ASN A 112 -3.93 -23.66 9.57
C ASN A 112 -5.31 -24.14 10.05
N GLU A 113 -5.54 -25.47 10.03
CA GLU A 113 -6.79 -26.11 10.37
C GLU A 113 -7.45 -25.56 11.64
N LEU A 114 -8.77 -25.38 11.52
CA LEU A 114 -9.79 -25.25 12.57
C LEU A 114 -9.39 -24.52 13.87
N GLY A 115 -9.68 -23.25 13.91
CA GLY A 115 -9.86 -22.51 15.18
C GLY A 115 -8.63 -21.84 15.75
N LYS A 116 -7.48 -21.89 15.11
CA LYS A 116 -6.30 -21.06 15.46
C LYS A 116 -6.15 -19.95 14.44
N GLN A 117 -6.20 -18.70 14.87
CA GLN A 117 -5.90 -17.52 14.06
C GLN A 117 -4.40 -17.47 13.71
N LYS A 118 -3.80 -18.58 13.27
CA LYS A 118 -2.41 -18.66 12.84
C LYS A 118 -2.37 -19.08 11.39
N TYR A 119 -1.62 -18.30 10.62
CA TYR A 119 -1.37 -18.53 9.21
C TYR A 119 0.06 -19.07 9.05
N SER A 120 0.17 -20.24 8.44
CA SER A 120 1.47 -20.82 8.11
C SER A 120 1.92 -20.39 6.73
N LEU A 121 3.21 -20.36 6.54
CA LEU A 121 3.81 -20.26 5.22
C LEU A 121 3.37 -21.48 4.40
N SER A 122 2.82 -21.24 3.20
CA SER A 122 2.46 -22.31 2.27
C SER A 122 3.70 -22.85 1.54
N ASP A 123 3.61 -24.07 1.04
CA ASP A 123 4.64 -24.62 0.17
C ASP A 123 4.58 -23.95 -1.22
N ASN A 124 5.74 -23.64 -1.77
CA ASN A 124 5.86 -23.17 -3.14
C ASN A 124 5.97 -24.37 -4.09
N LEU A 125 4.89 -24.66 -4.80
CA LEU A 125 4.82 -25.76 -5.77
C LEU A 125 5.25 -25.35 -7.20
N PHE A 126 5.77 -24.13 -7.37
CA PHE A 126 6.21 -23.64 -8.68
C PHE A 126 7.60 -24.13 -9.02
N HIS A 127 7.83 -24.33 -10.32
CA HIS A 127 9.11 -24.65 -10.91
C HIS A 127 9.48 -23.53 -11.89
N HIS A 128 10.72 -23.03 -11.81
CA HIS A 128 11.29 -22.00 -12.70
C HIS A 128 10.40 -20.76 -12.88
N ALA A 129 9.74 -20.31 -11.79
CA ALA A 129 8.88 -19.15 -11.82
C ALA A 129 9.64 -17.89 -11.36
N LEU A 130 9.35 -16.74 -11.98
CA LEU A 130 9.80 -15.44 -11.51
C LEU A 130 8.70 -14.80 -10.64
N PHE A 131 9.04 -14.54 -9.39
CA PHE A 131 8.21 -13.76 -8.48
C PHE A 131 8.63 -12.29 -8.56
N ILE A 132 7.69 -11.40 -8.83
CA ILE A 132 7.92 -9.95 -8.92
C ILE A 132 7.13 -9.28 -7.82
N VAL A 133 7.81 -8.54 -6.95
CA VAL A 133 7.22 -7.78 -5.86
C VAL A 133 7.44 -6.30 -6.11
N ASP A 134 6.36 -5.58 -6.40
CA ASP A 134 6.40 -4.12 -6.50
C ASP A 134 6.17 -3.47 -5.12
N GLU A 135 6.53 -2.18 -4.98
CA GLU A 135 6.51 -1.42 -3.72
C GLU A 135 7.30 -2.14 -2.59
N ALA A 136 8.39 -2.82 -2.94
CA ALA A 136 9.22 -3.54 -1.98
C ALA A 136 9.85 -2.63 -0.92
N SER A 137 9.84 -1.30 -1.10
CA SER A 137 10.25 -0.32 -0.09
C SER A 137 9.52 -0.45 1.24
N MET A 138 8.31 -1.02 1.23
CA MET A 138 7.47 -1.22 2.41
C MET A 138 7.78 -2.52 3.19
N LEU A 139 8.62 -3.40 2.66
CA LEU A 139 8.90 -4.69 3.29
C LEU A 139 9.87 -4.55 4.45
N SER A 140 9.47 -5.06 5.60
CA SER A 140 10.24 -5.08 6.84
C SER A 140 10.76 -6.49 7.12
N ASP A 141 11.95 -6.57 7.71
CA ASP A 141 12.54 -7.79 8.28
C ASP A 141 12.26 -7.91 9.78
N GLY A 142 11.61 -6.91 10.38
CA GLY A 142 11.25 -6.91 11.80
C GLY A 142 10.27 -8.04 12.12
N ARG A 143 10.59 -8.79 13.19
CA ARG A 143 9.73 -9.87 13.69
C ARG A 143 8.69 -9.32 14.64
N ASP A 144 7.45 -9.31 14.20
CA ASP A 144 6.32 -9.07 15.10
C ASP A 144 5.92 -10.39 15.75
N MET A 145 6.28 -10.55 17.02
CA MET A 145 5.96 -11.75 17.82
C MET A 145 4.45 -11.95 18.03
N ASN A 146 3.65 -10.90 17.84
CA ASN A 146 2.19 -10.96 17.93
C ASN A 146 1.54 -11.19 16.55
N SER A 147 2.32 -11.21 15.49
CA SER A 147 1.80 -11.48 14.15
C SER A 147 1.20 -12.88 14.07
N PRO A 148 -0.02 -13.03 13.52
CA PRO A 148 -0.59 -14.34 13.26
C PRO A 148 0.08 -15.06 12.07
N PHE A 149 0.97 -14.40 11.34
CA PHE A 149 1.58 -14.91 10.11
C PHE A 149 2.98 -15.46 10.32
N GLY A 150 3.20 -16.67 9.85
CA GLY A 150 4.50 -17.30 9.67
C GLY A 150 5.52 -17.05 10.78
N SER A 151 6.66 -16.48 10.41
CA SER A 151 7.74 -16.11 11.33
C SER A 151 7.53 -14.74 12.01
N GLY A 152 6.52 -13.97 11.56
CA GLY A 152 6.31 -12.58 11.92
C GLY A 152 7.13 -11.57 11.09
N SER A 153 8.01 -12.04 10.21
CA SER A 153 8.78 -11.22 9.26
C SER A 153 8.33 -11.52 7.83
N VAL A 154 7.65 -10.57 7.20
CA VAL A 154 7.13 -10.75 5.83
C VAL A 154 8.25 -10.92 4.81
N LEU A 155 9.37 -10.21 4.97
CA LEU A 155 10.51 -10.33 4.06
C LEU A 155 11.17 -11.71 4.19
N ASP A 156 11.42 -12.22 5.41
CA ASP A 156 11.97 -13.55 5.65
C ASP A 156 11.06 -14.65 5.07
N ASP A 157 9.77 -14.54 5.32
CA ASP A 157 8.79 -15.52 4.87
C ASP A 157 8.64 -15.52 3.35
N LEU A 158 8.66 -14.34 2.72
CA LEU A 158 8.67 -14.21 1.26
C LEU A 158 9.90 -14.89 0.64
N MET A 159 11.09 -14.64 1.20
CA MET A 159 12.32 -15.26 0.74
C MET A 159 12.27 -16.78 0.88
N ARG A 160 11.85 -17.29 2.03
CA ARG A 160 11.66 -18.72 2.27
C ARG A 160 10.66 -19.34 1.30
N PHE A 161 9.52 -18.68 1.10
CA PHE A 161 8.50 -19.15 0.17
C PHE A 161 9.06 -19.28 -1.25
N VAL A 162 9.69 -18.23 -1.78
CA VAL A 162 10.17 -18.21 -3.15
C VAL A 162 11.22 -19.29 -3.37
N TYR A 163 12.22 -19.38 -2.49
CA TYR A 163 13.36 -20.30 -2.66
C TYR A 163 13.10 -21.73 -2.15
N ASN A 164 11.93 -22.00 -1.57
CA ASN A 164 11.44 -23.37 -1.39
C ASN A 164 10.95 -24.00 -2.71
N GLY A 165 10.65 -23.18 -3.72
CA GLY A 165 10.31 -23.65 -5.07
C GLY A 165 11.55 -23.93 -5.92
N HIS A 166 11.50 -24.97 -6.73
CA HIS A 166 12.65 -25.41 -7.54
C HIS A 166 12.94 -24.43 -8.70
N GLY A 167 14.15 -23.89 -8.73
CA GLY A 167 14.61 -22.95 -9.77
C GLY A 167 13.84 -21.62 -9.82
N CYS A 168 13.13 -21.26 -8.74
CA CYS A 168 12.42 -20.00 -8.65
C CYS A 168 13.36 -18.82 -8.39
N SER A 169 12.97 -17.64 -8.88
CA SER A 169 13.72 -16.39 -8.76
C SER A 169 12.83 -15.28 -8.22
N LEU A 170 13.43 -14.29 -7.55
CA LEU A 170 12.74 -13.14 -6.98
C LEU A 170 13.24 -11.84 -7.62
N MET A 171 12.32 -10.94 -7.93
CA MET A 171 12.60 -9.56 -8.32
C MET A 171 11.89 -8.62 -7.35
N LEU A 172 12.65 -7.82 -6.61
CA LEU A 172 12.15 -6.77 -5.74
C LEU A 172 12.22 -5.43 -6.46
N VAL A 173 11.09 -4.74 -6.56
CA VAL A 173 10.95 -3.46 -7.26
C VAL A 173 10.50 -2.40 -6.26
N GLY A 174 11.14 -1.23 -6.24
CA GLY A 174 10.72 -0.18 -5.34
C GLY A 174 11.47 1.13 -5.52
N ASP A 175 11.12 2.09 -4.67
CA ASP A 175 11.69 3.42 -4.66
C ASP A 175 12.37 3.69 -3.32
N SER A 176 13.69 3.81 -3.32
CA SER A 176 14.49 4.02 -2.11
C SER A 176 14.39 5.45 -1.53
N ALA A 177 13.79 6.39 -2.26
CA ALA A 177 13.52 7.74 -1.75
C ALA A 177 12.16 7.84 -1.03
N GLN A 178 11.27 6.85 -1.18
CA GLN A 178 10.02 6.79 -0.43
C GLN A 178 10.25 6.45 1.04
N LEU A 179 9.19 6.56 1.83
CA LEU A 179 9.20 6.15 3.23
C LEU A 179 9.57 4.66 3.35
N PRO A 180 10.54 4.32 4.19
CA PRO A 180 10.81 2.93 4.55
C PRO A 180 9.70 2.39 5.47
N PRO A 181 9.74 1.08 5.82
CA PRO A 181 8.83 0.53 6.83
C PRO A 181 8.91 1.30 8.15
N VAL A 182 7.81 1.31 8.90
CA VAL A 182 7.74 2.00 10.20
C VAL A 182 8.84 1.50 11.14
N GLY A 183 9.59 2.43 11.72
CA GLY A 183 10.71 2.12 12.63
C GLY A 183 12.06 1.89 11.93
N TYR A 184 12.13 2.05 10.61
CA TYR A 184 13.37 1.92 9.84
C TYR A 184 13.82 3.25 9.23
N ASN A 185 15.13 3.42 9.14
CA ASN A 185 15.72 4.56 8.41
C ASN A 185 15.86 4.29 6.91
N ASN A 186 15.99 3.02 6.51
CA ASN A 186 16.12 2.57 5.13
C ASN A 186 15.31 1.29 4.92
N SER A 187 14.90 1.02 3.68
CA SER A 187 14.22 -0.23 3.33
C SER A 187 15.21 -1.40 3.30
N PRO A 188 15.03 -2.46 4.12
CA PRO A 188 15.87 -3.65 4.09
C PRO A 188 15.83 -4.33 2.71
N ALA A 189 14.65 -4.47 2.13
CA ALA A 189 14.43 -5.16 0.86
C ALA A 189 15.11 -4.49 -0.35
N LEU A 190 15.40 -3.19 -0.26
CA LEU A 190 16.06 -2.43 -1.33
C LEU A 190 17.53 -2.10 -1.02
N SER A 191 18.08 -2.55 0.10
CA SER A 191 19.46 -2.30 0.51
C SER A 191 20.39 -3.43 0.03
N ASP A 192 21.36 -3.10 -0.84
CA ASP A 192 22.37 -4.06 -1.29
C ASP A 192 23.18 -4.62 -0.11
N GLU A 193 23.52 -3.76 0.86
CA GLU A 193 24.27 -4.15 2.06
C GLU A 193 23.49 -5.12 2.94
N TYR A 194 22.21 -4.83 3.18
CA TYR A 194 21.35 -5.72 3.97
C TYR A 194 21.16 -7.06 3.26
N MET A 195 20.78 -7.04 1.98
CA MET A 195 20.49 -8.25 1.22
C MET A 195 21.74 -9.10 1.00
N SER A 196 22.94 -8.50 0.87
CA SER A 196 24.20 -9.24 0.79
C SER A 196 24.52 -9.97 2.12
N ARG A 197 24.28 -9.33 3.26
CA ARG A 197 24.41 -9.98 4.58
C ARG A 197 23.38 -11.08 4.74
N TYR A 198 22.15 -10.85 4.31
CA TYR A 198 21.09 -11.86 4.33
C TYR A 198 21.45 -13.06 3.44
N ALA A 199 21.96 -12.83 2.25
CA ALA A 199 22.41 -13.87 1.31
C ALA A 199 23.51 -14.78 1.91
N THR A 200 24.42 -14.19 2.68
CA THR A 200 25.47 -14.97 3.37
C THR A 200 24.89 -15.88 4.45
N SER A 201 23.82 -15.46 5.13
CA SER A 201 23.17 -16.23 6.21
C SER A 201 22.23 -17.34 5.71
N VAL A 202 21.68 -17.22 4.50
CA VAL A 202 20.62 -18.11 3.94
C VAL A 202 21.12 -18.94 2.75
N HIS A 203 22.42 -19.14 2.59
CA HIS A 203 23.04 -20.00 1.57
C HIS A 203 22.83 -19.59 0.10
N GLY A 204 23.80 -18.90 -0.46
CA GLY A 204 24.03 -18.90 -1.90
C GLY A 204 23.05 -18.10 -2.76
N LEU A 205 22.47 -17.01 -2.23
CA LEU A 205 21.71 -16.09 -3.07
C LEU A 205 22.65 -15.28 -3.97
N HIS A 206 22.37 -15.28 -5.26
CA HIS A 206 23.04 -14.44 -6.26
C HIS A 206 22.24 -13.15 -6.47
N ILE A 207 22.81 -12.04 -6.01
CA ILE A 207 22.13 -10.74 -6.05
C ILE A 207 22.64 -9.94 -7.23
N SER A 208 21.71 -9.48 -8.05
CA SER A 208 21.93 -8.48 -9.09
C SER A 208 21.07 -7.25 -8.79
N SER A 209 21.57 -6.06 -9.10
CA SER A 209 20.79 -4.85 -8.87
C SER A 209 20.98 -3.82 -9.99
N HIS A 210 19.96 -2.96 -10.14
CA HIS A 210 20.00 -1.80 -11.00
C HIS A 210 19.17 -0.66 -10.43
N THR A 211 19.62 0.58 -10.69
CA THR A 211 18.91 1.78 -10.22
C THR A 211 18.60 2.70 -11.40
N LEU A 212 17.31 2.92 -11.66
CA LEU A 212 16.85 3.91 -12.64
C LEU A 212 16.86 5.30 -12.00
N THR A 213 17.65 6.20 -12.54
CA THR A 213 17.81 7.57 -12.02
C THR A 213 17.21 8.64 -12.92
N GLU A 214 17.09 8.37 -14.22
CA GLU A 214 16.60 9.33 -15.20
C GLU A 214 15.07 9.35 -15.23
N VAL A 215 14.49 10.53 -15.14
CA VAL A 215 13.05 10.76 -15.31
C VAL A 215 12.73 10.76 -16.81
N VAL A 216 11.67 10.08 -17.22
CA VAL A 216 11.27 10.00 -18.64
C VAL A 216 10.80 11.37 -19.12
N ARG A 217 11.20 11.78 -20.35
CA ARG A 217 11.00 13.13 -20.92
C ARG A 217 9.59 13.71 -20.84
N GLN A 218 8.55 12.90 -20.74
CA GLN A 218 7.17 13.38 -20.54
C GLN A 218 6.93 14.04 -19.18
N ALA A 219 7.84 13.85 -18.24
CA ALA A 219 7.80 14.45 -16.92
C ALA A 219 8.39 15.88 -16.86
N ASP A 220 9.05 16.35 -17.94
CA ASP A 220 9.72 17.67 -17.95
C ASP A 220 8.73 18.84 -17.83
N THR A 221 7.43 18.64 -18.04
CA THR A 221 6.39 19.65 -17.86
C THR A 221 5.67 19.58 -16.50
N SER A 222 5.90 18.52 -15.71
CA SER A 222 5.23 18.34 -14.41
C SER A 222 6.07 18.92 -13.27
N ALA A 223 5.54 19.93 -12.60
CA ALA A 223 6.15 20.46 -11.39
C ALA A 223 6.09 19.47 -10.21
N ILE A 224 5.13 18.55 -10.18
CA ILE A 224 5.07 17.44 -9.22
C ILE A 224 6.37 16.63 -9.30
N LEU A 225 6.75 16.18 -10.50
CA LEU A 225 7.95 15.37 -10.71
C LEU A 225 9.24 16.19 -10.56
N SER A 226 9.22 17.47 -10.94
CA SER A 226 10.33 18.40 -10.73
C SER A 226 10.62 18.57 -9.23
N ASN A 227 9.61 18.87 -8.41
CA ASN A 227 9.74 18.97 -6.96
C ASN A 227 10.19 17.64 -6.34
N ALA A 228 9.59 16.52 -6.74
CA ALA A 228 9.99 15.19 -6.27
C ALA A 228 11.47 14.91 -6.59
N THR A 229 11.95 15.29 -7.78
CA THR A 229 13.36 15.12 -8.18
C THR A 229 14.28 15.99 -7.34
N ALA A 230 13.89 17.24 -7.05
CA ALA A 230 14.67 18.13 -6.21
C ALA A 230 14.77 17.63 -4.76
N ILE A 231 13.65 17.17 -4.17
CA ILE A 231 13.63 16.55 -2.82
C ILE A 231 14.57 15.33 -2.79
N ARG A 232 14.49 14.46 -3.79
CA ARG A 232 15.35 13.28 -3.89
C ARG A 232 16.83 13.64 -3.94
N ARG A 233 17.22 14.63 -4.75
CA ARG A 233 18.62 15.11 -4.80
C ARG A 233 19.07 15.58 -3.43
N HIS A 234 18.25 16.33 -2.75
CA HIS A 234 18.53 16.79 -1.41
C HIS A 234 18.70 15.66 -0.39
N ILE A 235 17.85 14.61 -0.45
CA ILE A 235 18.03 13.38 0.35
C ILE A 235 19.39 12.73 0.06
N GLN A 236 19.80 12.64 -1.21
CA GLN A 236 21.08 12.04 -1.59
C GLN A 236 22.28 12.87 -1.07
N GLU A 237 22.23 14.19 -1.18
CA GLU A 237 23.25 15.12 -0.69
C GLU A 237 23.42 15.00 0.84
N LEU A 238 22.31 14.98 1.59
CA LEU A 238 22.33 14.82 3.05
C LEU A 238 22.84 13.43 3.46
N THR A 239 22.50 12.40 2.69
CA THR A 239 22.98 11.03 2.97
C THR A 239 24.48 10.90 2.71
N ALA A 240 25.02 11.60 1.72
CA ALA A 240 26.45 11.60 1.39
C ALA A 240 27.29 12.49 2.33
N SER A 241 26.71 13.57 2.85
CA SER A 241 27.37 14.48 3.77
C SER A 241 27.20 13.98 5.22
N PHE A 242 28.18 13.29 5.76
CA PHE A 242 28.20 12.82 7.15
C PHE A 242 28.07 13.92 8.23
N SER A 243 27.85 15.19 7.88
CA SER A 243 28.05 16.34 8.77
C SER A 243 26.81 17.10 9.23
N SER A 244 25.61 16.88 8.73
CA SER A 244 24.40 17.43 9.37
C SER A 244 23.14 16.64 8.98
N THR A 245 22.41 16.20 9.98
CA THR A 245 21.11 15.52 9.81
C THR A 245 19.95 16.51 9.63
N GLN A 246 20.18 17.82 9.77
CA GLN A 246 19.14 18.85 9.61
C GLN A 246 18.96 19.20 8.14
N ALA A 247 17.80 18.88 7.59
CA ALA A 247 17.38 19.41 6.30
C ALA A 247 17.00 20.89 6.50
N GLN A 248 17.58 21.78 5.70
CA GLN A 248 17.06 23.15 5.58
C GLN A 248 15.64 23.11 5.03
N HIS A 249 14.88 24.19 5.25
CA HIS A 249 13.56 24.34 4.64
C HIS A 249 13.65 24.08 3.13
N PHE A 250 12.88 23.10 2.65
CA PHE A 250 12.86 22.76 1.23
C PHE A 250 11.82 23.64 0.52
N ALA A 251 12.28 24.51 -0.36
CA ALA A 251 11.40 25.37 -1.14
C ALA A 251 10.69 24.57 -2.24
N ILE A 252 9.36 24.53 -2.20
CA ILE A 252 8.52 23.93 -3.24
C ILE A 252 8.30 24.93 -4.37
N HIS A 253 8.51 24.49 -5.59
CA HIS A 253 8.18 25.27 -6.78
C HIS A 253 6.67 25.12 -7.10
N ALA A 254 5.95 26.22 -6.90
CA ALA A 254 4.53 26.29 -7.25
C ALA A 254 4.32 26.39 -8.77
N ALA A 255 3.29 25.70 -9.27
CA ALA A 255 2.94 25.64 -10.69
C ALA A 255 1.46 25.27 -10.82
N PRO A 256 0.87 25.23 -12.03
CA PRO A 256 -0.53 24.85 -12.20
C PRO A 256 -0.91 23.47 -11.64
N ASP A 257 0.04 22.53 -11.57
CA ASP A 257 -0.10 21.19 -11.00
C ASP A 257 0.40 21.08 -9.54
N VAL A 258 0.98 22.16 -8.97
CA VAL A 258 1.46 22.23 -7.58
C VAL A 258 0.99 23.55 -6.94
N VAL A 259 -0.07 23.48 -6.16
CA VAL A 259 -0.76 24.64 -5.59
C VAL A 259 -0.46 24.76 -4.10
N LEU A 260 -0.05 25.96 -3.67
CA LEU A 260 0.09 26.28 -2.24
C LEU A 260 -1.24 26.85 -1.74
N LEU A 261 -1.80 26.25 -0.69
CA LEU A 261 -3.10 26.65 -0.13
C LEU A 261 -2.96 27.23 1.28
N SER A 262 -3.68 28.32 1.53
CA SER A 262 -3.97 28.75 2.89
C SER A 262 -5.02 27.82 3.53
N GLY A 263 -4.92 27.64 4.85
CA GLY A 263 -5.87 26.78 5.57
C GLY A 263 -7.34 27.18 5.43
N VAL A 264 -7.64 28.48 5.17
CA VAL A 264 -9.01 28.97 4.95
C VAL A 264 -9.59 28.58 3.59
N ASP A 265 -8.74 28.27 2.62
CA ASP A 265 -9.15 27.94 1.25
C ASP A 265 -9.31 26.42 1.03
N VAL A 266 -9.00 25.61 2.02
CA VAL A 266 -8.92 24.15 1.88
C VAL A 266 -10.29 23.53 1.56
N GLN A 267 -11.33 23.89 2.31
CA GLN A 267 -12.67 23.32 2.12
C GLN A 267 -13.20 23.53 0.70
N PRO A 268 -13.29 24.76 0.17
CA PRO A 268 -13.83 24.97 -1.19
C PRO A 268 -13.00 24.30 -2.28
N VAL A 269 -11.67 24.17 -2.10
CA VAL A 269 -10.82 23.50 -3.08
C VAL A 269 -10.98 21.98 -3.02
N ILE A 270 -11.25 21.36 -1.85
CA ILE A 270 -11.63 19.96 -1.76
C ILE A 270 -12.97 19.70 -2.45
N GLU A 271 -13.97 20.55 -2.20
CA GLU A 271 -15.27 20.46 -2.87
C GLU A 271 -15.13 20.57 -4.40
N GLN A 272 -14.31 21.50 -4.87
CA GLN A 272 -13.99 21.62 -6.29
C GLN A 272 -13.34 20.34 -6.83
N SER A 273 -12.36 19.78 -6.12
CA SER A 273 -11.68 18.55 -6.52
C SER A 273 -12.64 17.36 -6.58
N TYR A 274 -13.58 17.25 -5.63
CA TYR A 274 -14.61 16.22 -5.68
C TYR A 274 -15.53 16.36 -6.89
N ASN A 275 -15.80 17.60 -7.33
CA ASN A 275 -16.59 17.86 -8.53
C ASN A 275 -15.79 17.60 -9.83
N GLU A 276 -14.47 17.86 -9.84
CA GLU A 276 -13.61 17.70 -11.02
C GLU A 276 -13.27 16.23 -11.29
N CYS A 277 -12.81 15.50 -10.29
CA CYS A 277 -12.31 14.14 -10.46
C CYS A 277 -12.98 13.09 -9.56
N GLY A 278 -13.91 13.52 -8.71
CA GLY A 278 -14.64 12.65 -7.79
C GLY A 278 -13.85 12.30 -6.51
N MET A 279 -14.59 11.84 -5.50
CA MET A 279 -13.99 11.43 -4.22
C MET A 279 -12.99 10.27 -4.38
N ALA A 280 -13.20 9.36 -5.38
CA ALA A 280 -12.32 8.22 -5.63
C ALA A 280 -10.91 8.64 -6.04
N GLN A 281 -10.78 9.77 -6.70
CA GLN A 281 -9.54 10.27 -7.26
C GLN A 281 -8.99 11.46 -6.45
N THR A 282 -9.55 11.74 -5.28
CA THR A 282 -9.09 12.81 -4.38
C THR A 282 -8.69 12.19 -3.03
N LEU A 283 -7.52 12.55 -2.51
CA LEU A 283 -7.04 12.08 -1.22
C LEU A 283 -6.41 13.21 -0.42
N ILE A 284 -6.62 13.20 0.90
CA ILE A 284 -5.91 14.07 1.84
C ILE A 284 -4.84 13.25 2.55
N VAL A 285 -3.58 13.67 2.49
CA VAL A 285 -2.44 13.00 3.11
C VAL A 285 -1.91 13.83 4.28
N THR A 286 -1.78 13.20 5.45
CA THR A 286 -1.32 13.88 6.67
C THR A 286 -0.15 13.12 7.33
N ARG A 287 0.51 13.79 8.31
CA ARG A 287 1.61 13.18 9.08
C ARG A 287 1.15 12.41 10.32
N SER A 288 -0.06 12.65 10.82
CA SER A 288 -0.51 12.05 12.07
C SER A 288 -1.96 11.58 12.01
N ASN A 289 -2.28 10.53 12.77
CA ASN A 289 -3.65 10.03 12.91
C ASN A 289 -4.62 11.10 13.44
N ARG A 290 -4.17 11.97 14.35
CA ARG A 290 -4.98 13.06 14.89
C ARG A 290 -5.42 14.03 13.78
N ARG A 291 -4.51 14.44 12.88
CA ARG A 291 -4.87 15.32 11.75
C ARG A 291 -5.73 14.58 10.73
N THR A 292 -5.42 13.32 10.47
CA THR A 292 -6.26 12.45 9.63
C THR A 292 -7.72 12.46 10.12
N ASN A 293 -7.94 12.26 11.42
CA ASN A 293 -9.28 12.25 12.01
C ASN A 293 -9.97 13.61 11.87
N LEU A 294 -9.26 14.72 12.09
CA LEU A 294 -9.81 16.08 11.92
C LEU A 294 -10.30 16.31 10.48
N TYR A 295 -9.50 15.96 9.47
CA TYR A 295 -9.90 16.06 8.07
C TYR A 295 -11.06 15.12 7.74
N ASN A 296 -11.05 13.89 8.19
CA ASN A 296 -12.12 12.93 7.97
C ASN A 296 -13.46 13.44 8.54
N GLN A 297 -13.44 13.97 9.76
CA GLN A 297 -14.62 14.58 10.37
C GLN A 297 -15.05 15.85 9.62
N GLY A 298 -14.09 16.72 9.27
CA GLY A 298 -14.36 17.95 8.53
C GLY A 298 -15.00 17.69 7.16
N VAL A 299 -14.48 16.73 6.40
CA VAL A 299 -15.06 16.32 5.12
C VAL A 299 -16.50 15.82 5.29
N ARG A 300 -16.73 14.94 6.29
CA ARG A 300 -18.09 14.42 6.54
C ARG A 300 -19.06 15.51 6.94
N SER A 301 -18.72 16.36 7.91
CA SER A 301 -19.64 17.34 8.49
C SER A 301 -19.86 18.55 7.59
N TYR A 302 -18.80 19.07 6.94
CA TYR A 302 -18.86 20.35 6.23
C TYR A 302 -18.95 20.24 4.72
N ILE A 303 -18.53 19.10 4.13
CA ILE A 303 -18.56 18.87 2.69
C ILE A 303 -19.68 17.91 2.31
N LEU A 304 -19.79 16.78 3.03
CA LEU A 304 -20.75 15.72 2.72
C LEU A 304 -22.06 15.84 3.52
N TRP A 305 -22.11 16.73 4.51
CA TRP A 305 -23.30 17.00 5.35
C TRP A 305 -23.84 15.73 6.03
N LYS A 306 -22.93 14.88 6.53
CA LYS A 306 -23.25 13.61 7.20
C LYS A 306 -23.08 13.74 8.70
N ASP A 307 -24.17 13.59 9.46
CA ASP A 307 -24.20 13.72 10.92
C ASP A 307 -24.11 12.36 11.64
N ASP A 308 -24.59 11.28 11.04
CA ASP A 308 -24.51 9.95 11.62
C ASP A 308 -23.06 9.46 11.75
N LEU A 309 -22.81 8.54 12.72
CA LEU A 309 -21.48 7.94 12.87
C LEU A 309 -21.01 7.20 11.63
N LEU A 310 -21.92 6.58 10.88
CA LEU A 310 -21.62 5.91 9.61
C LEU A 310 -22.86 5.96 8.72
N SER A 311 -22.66 6.28 7.45
CA SER A 311 -23.74 6.42 6.46
C SER A 311 -23.37 5.73 5.15
N ALA A 312 -24.39 5.37 4.35
CA ALA A 312 -24.16 4.91 2.99
C ALA A 312 -23.40 5.97 2.17
N GLY A 313 -22.51 5.52 1.30
CA GLY A 313 -21.56 6.36 0.56
C GLY A 313 -20.39 6.88 1.39
N ASP A 314 -20.22 6.43 2.66
CA ASP A 314 -18.99 6.72 3.38
C ASP A 314 -17.84 5.87 2.84
N ARG A 315 -16.66 6.49 2.81
CA ARG A 315 -15.42 5.79 2.51
C ARG A 315 -14.71 5.43 3.79
N VAL A 316 -14.41 4.16 3.90
CA VAL A 316 -13.78 3.59 5.08
C VAL A 316 -12.56 2.74 4.68
N MET A 317 -11.61 2.67 5.58
CA MET A 317 -10.45 1.80 5.47
C MET A 317 -10.40 0.88 6.67
N VAL A 318 -10.13 -0.38 6.42
CA VAL A 318 -9.90 -1.37 7.46
C VAL A 318 -8.58 -1.07 8.17
N ASN A 319 -8.63 -0.94 9.50
CA ASN A 319 -7.47 -0.59 10.32
C ASN A 319 -6.74 -1.80 10.92
N ARG A 320 -7.32 -2.99 10.79
CA ARG A 320 -6.77 -4.25 11.30
C ARG A 320 -7.19 -5.40 10.40
N ASN A 321 -6.27 -6.34 10.13
CA ASN A 321 -6.60 -7.56 9.40
C ASN A 321 -7.78 -8.29 10.04
N ASN A 322 -8.74 -8.70 9.24
CA ASN A 322 -9.90 -9.46 9.69
C ASN A 322 -10.01 -10.78 8.92
N TYR A 323 -10.03 -11.88 9.68
CA TYR A 323 -10.02 -13.25 9.17
C TYR A 323 -11.36 -13.93 9.32
N TYR A 324 -12.34 -13.26 9.91
CA TYR A 324 -13.66 -13.81 10.19
C TYR A 324 -14.61 -13.60 9.02
N TRP A 325 -14.73 -12.36 8.54
CA TRP A 325 -15.71 -11.97 7.51
C TRP A 325 -15.30 -12.34 6.09
N GLY A 326 -14.04 -12.65 5.82
CA GLY A 326 -13.56 -13.09 4.51
C GLY A 326 -13.88 -14.55 4.16
N LYS A 327 -14.24 -15.38 5.16
CA LYS A 327 -14.37 -16.84 5.01
C LYS A 327 -15.45 -17.27 4.01
N ASP A 328 -16.53 -16.50 3.90
CA ASP A 328 -17.70 -16.83 3.09
C ASP A 328 -17.63 -16.29 1.66
N TYR A 329 -16.50 -15.64 1.32
CA TYR A 329 -16.30 -15.02 0.02
C TYR A 329 -15.22 -15.77 -0.76
N GLU A 330 -15.61 -16.34 -1.90
CA GLU A 330 -14.70 -17.08 -2.78
C GLU A 330 -13.56 -16.17 -3.26
N GLY A 331 -12.32 -16.58 -3.00
CA GLY A 331 -11.12 -15.80 -3.33
C GLY A 331 -10.71 -14.73 -2.31
N VAL A 332 -11.47 -14.54 -1.21
CA VAL A 332 -11.12 -13.61 -0.12
C VAL A 332 -10.80 -14.42 1.13
N GLU A 333 -9.53 -14.74 1.37
CA GLU A 333 -9.14 -15.48 2.57
C GLU A 333 -9.22 -14.63 3.84
N PHE A 334 -8.99 -13.32 3.72
CA PHE A 334 -9.11 -12.34 4.80
C PHE A 334 -9.19 -10.91 4.23
N ILE A 335 -9.65 -9.98 5.07
CA ILE A 335 -9.71 -8.55 4.77
C ILE A 335 -8.45 -7.92 5.37
N ALA A 336 -7.63 -7.27 4.54
CA ALA A 336 -6.34 -6.73 4.97
C ALA A 336 -6.45 -5.36 5.61
N ASN A 337 -5.54 -5.06 6.54
CA ASN A 337 -5.31 -3.70 7.00
C ASN A 337 -4.90 -2.82 5.79
N GLY A 338 -5.60 -1.70 5.61
CA GLY A 338 -5.42 -0.79 4.48
C GLY A 338 -6.39 -1.03 3.32
N ASP A 339 -7.18 -2.12 3.30
CA ASP A 339 -8.23 -2.31 2.30
C ASP A 339 -9.28 -1.21 2.44
N MET A 340 -9.65 -0.59 1.31
CA MET A 340 -10.61 0.51 1.25
C MET A 340 -11.96 0.06 0.73
N PHE A 341 -13.01 0.51 1.39
CA PHE A 341 -14.39 0.19 1.05
C PHE A 341 -15.25 1.44 0.97
N GLU A 342 -16.28 1.36 0.13
CA GLU A 342 -17.45 2.23 0.19
C GLU A 342 -18.57 1.51 0.94
N VAL A 343 -19.19 2.18 1.88
CA VAL A 343 -20.37 1.66 2.59
C VAL A 343 -21.57 1.80 1.66
N THR A 344 -22.05 0.71 1.10
CA THR A 344 -23.23 0.72 0.21
C THR A 344 -24.52 0.69 0.98
N ARG A 345 -24.53 0.04 2.14
CA ARG A 345 -25.69 -0.07 3.02
C ARG A 345 -25.28 -0.19 4.47
N ILE A 346 -26.10 0.37 5.38
CA ILE A 346 -25.94 0.20 6.82
C ILE A 346 -27.32 -0.02 7.48
N ARG A 347 -27.37 -0.92 8.47
CA ARG A 347 -28.61 -1.34 9.16
C ARG A 347 -28.30 -1.85 10.56
N ASN A 348 -29.36 -2.07 11.33
CA ASN A 348 -29.32 -2.76 12.63
C ASN A 348 -28.27 -2.15 13.58
N PHE A 349 -28.34 -0.85 13.78
CA PHE A 349 -27.57 -0.19 14.84
C PHE A 349 -27.97 -0.79 16.18
N ARG A 350 -26.97 -1.20 16.97
CA ARG A 350 -27.20 -1.82 18.26
C ARG A 350 -26.08 -1.49 19.25
N GLU A 351 -26.45 -1.36 20.49
CA GLU A 351 -25.55 -1.28 21.61
C GLU A 351 -25.49 -2.64 22.30
N LEU A 352 -24.31 -3.26 22.32
CA LEU A 352 -24.03 -4.52 22.98
C LEU A 352 -22.69 -4.45 23.69
N TYR A 353 -22.58 -5.04 24.85
CA TYR A 353 -21.34 -5.03 25.64
C TYR A 353 -20.85 -3.63 25.98
N GLY A 354 -21.75 -2.61 25.97
CA GLY A 354 -21.40 -1.21 26.16
C GLY A 354 -20.68 -0.56 24.99
N PHE A 355 -20.76 -1.17 23.79
CA PHE A 355 -20.20 -0.67 22.54
C PHE A 355 -21.26 -0.65 21.44
N HIS A 356 -21.02 0.19 20.42
CA HIS A 356 -21.93 0.37 19.30
C HIS A 356 -21.47 -0.40 18.06
N PHE A 357 -22.40 -1.17 17.49
CA PHE A 357 -22.18 -1.97 16.30
C PHE A 357 -23.26 -1.70 15.25
N ALA A 358 -22.96 -1.96 13.99
CA ALA A 358 -23.95 -1.97 12.91
C ALA A 358 -23.61 -3.05 11.89
N ASP A 359 -24.62 -3.53 11.17
CA ASP A 359 -24.44 -4.38 10.00
C ASP A 359 -24.19 -3.47 8.79
N ALA A 360 -23.04 -3.62 8.14
CA ALA A 360 -22.67 -2.86 6.96
C ALA A 360 -22.48 -3.77 5.75
N THR A 361 -22.97 -3.33 4.59
CA THR A 361 -22.62 -3.87 3.29
C THR A 361 -21.55 -2.96 2.69
N LEU A 362 -20.41 -3.54 2.31
CA LEU A 362 -19.20 -2.85 1.92
C LEU A 362 -18.77 -3.28 0.52
N GLN A 363 -18.58 -2.31 -0.39
CA GLN A 363 -17.99 -2.54 -1.71
C GLN A 363 -16.50 -2.20 -1.69
N ASN A 364 -15.65 -3.13 -2.10
CA ASN A 364 -14.23 -2.89 -2.19
C ASN A 364 -13.93 -1.87 -3.30
N ILE A 365 -13.24 -0.77 -2.98
CA ILE A 365 -12.91 0.28 -3.93
C ILE A 365 -11.79 -0.16 -4.89
N ASP A 366 -10.90 -1.02 -4.41
CA ASP A 366 -9.76 -1.48 -5.18
C ASP A 366 -10.08 -2.67 -6.07
N TYR A 367 -11.15 -3.42 -5.76
CA TYR A 367 -11.61 -4.60 -6.48
C TYR A 367 -13.13 -4.53 -6.73
N GLU A 368 -13.55 -3.60 -7.59
CA GLU A 368 -14.97 -3.36 -7.89
C GLU A 368 -15.72 -4.59 -8.44
N ALA A 369 -14.99 -5.53 -9.04
CA ALA A 369 -15.54 -6.81 -9.52
C ALA A 369 -15.76 -7.83 -8.39
N GLU A 370 -15.23 -7.58 -7.19
CA GLU A 370 -15.51 -8.43 -6.03
C GLU A 370 -16.96 -8.21 -5.55
N ARG A 371 -17.54 -9.28 -5.04
CA ARG A 371 -18.89 -9.25 -4.45
C ARG A 371 -18.89 -8.33 -3.21
N GLU A 372 -19.99 -7.62 -2.99
CA GLU A 372 -20.20 -6.84 -1.76
C GLU A 372 -20.01 -7.73 -0.52
N LEU A 373 -19.36 -7.19 0.49
CA LEU A 373 -19.07 -7.83 1.76
C LEU A 373 -20.10 -7.40 2.81
N ASP A 374 -20.84 -8.32 3.39
CA ASP A 374 -21.67 -8.07 4.57
C ASP A 374 -20.86 -8.38 5.84
N ALA A 375 -20.74 -7.41 6.74
CA ALA A 375 -19.99 -7.56 7.99
C ALA A 375 -20.57 -6.69 9.11
N ILE A 376 -20.32 -7.09 10.36
CA ILE A 376 -20.52 -6.20 11.51
C ILE A 376 -19.33 -5.25 11.59
N VAL A 377 -19.62 -3.96 11.71
CA VAL A 377 -18.62 -2.90 11.95
C VAL A 377 -18.72 -2.40 13.38
N TRP A 378 -17.56 -2.07 13.96
CA TRP A 378 -17.47 -1.51 15.31
C TRP A 378 -17.36 0.01 15.24
N LEU A 379 -18.43 0.69 15.60
CA LEU A 379 -18.58 2.14 15.37
C LEU A 379 -17.72 2.99 16.32
N ASP A 380 -17.46 2.54 17.56
CA ASP A 380 -16.66 3.30 18.54
C ASP A 380 -15.17 3.45 18.11
N ILE A 381 -14.73 2.68 17.13
CA ILE A 381 -13.38 2.79 16.58
C ILE A 381 -13.25 4.00 15.66
N LEU A 382 -14.34 4.45 15.02
CA LEU A 382 -14.31 5.57 14.08
C LEU A 382 -13.77 6.87 14.71
N PRO A 383 -14.20 7.30 15.91
CA PRO A 383 -13.68 8.47 16.59
C PRO A 383 -12.37 8.22 17.36
N ALA A 384 -11.91 6.98 17.52
CA ALA A 384 -10.75 6.66 18.35
C ALA A 384 -9.48 7.38 17.86
N GLU A 385 -8.78 8.04 18.79
CA GLU A 385 -7.59 8.86 18.46
C GLU A 385 -6.29 8.05 18.40
N SER A 386 -6.22 6.93 19.11
CA SER A 386 -5.00 6.11 19.21
C SER A 386 -5.27 4.63 19.15
N ASP A 387 -4.26 3.86 18.73
CA ASP A 387 -4.32 2.40 18.72
C ASP A 387 -4.34 1.82 20.15
N GLU A 388 -3.79 2.56 21.12
CA GLU A 388 -3.85 2.18 22.53
C GLU A 388 -5.28 2.22 23.07
N GLN A 389 -6.04 3.26 22.73
CA GLN A 389 -7.46 3.35 23.08
C GLN A 389 -8.25 2.17 22.48
N ILE A 390 -8.00 1.84 21.22
CA ILE A 390 -8.64 0.69 20.57
C ILE A 390 -8.28 -0.61 21.26
N TYR A 391 -7.02 -0.78 21.65
CA TYR A 391 -6.58 -1.95 22.40
C TYR A 391 -7.29 -2.09 23.75
N GLN A 392 -7.44 -1.00 24.50
CA GLN A 392 -8.16 -1.00 25.79
C GLN A 392 -9.64 -1.38 25.59
N MET A 393 -10.33 -0.78 24.61
CA MET A 393 -11.71 -1.13 24.26
C MET A 393 -11.82 -2.62 23.87
N GLN A 394 -10.85 -3.16 23.14
CA GLN A 394 -10.87 -4.57 22.74
C GLN A 394 -10.66 -5.51 23.94
N GLN A 395 -9.84 -5.14 24.91
CA GLN A 395 -9.70 -5.89 26.15
C GLN A 395 -11.01 -5.89 26.94
N GLU A 396 -11.67 -4.74 27.06
CA GLU A 396 -12.97 -4.62 27.72
C GLU A 396 -14.03 -5.47 27.03
N LEU A 397 -14.13 -5.39 25.70
CA LEU A 397 -15.05 -6.21 24.91
C LEU A 397 -14.81 -7.71 25.14
N PHE A 398 -13.54 -8.14 25.20
CA PHE A 398 -13.19 -9.53 25.49
C PHE A 398 -13.79 -10.00 26.82
N TYR A 399 -13.62 -9.23 27.88
CA TYR A 399 -14.14 -9.60 29.21
C TYR A 399 -15.67 -9.57 29.25
N ARG A 400 -16.32 -8.61 28.60
CA ARG A 400 -17.79 -8.52 28.58
C ARG A 400 -18.42 -9.64 27.76
N ILE A 401 -17.82 -10.06 26.65
CA ILE A 401 -18.28 -11.25 25.90
C ILE A 401 -18.07 -12.53 26.73
N ALA A 402 -17.00 -12.60 27.55
CA ALA A 402 -16.76 -13.75 28.41
C ALA A 402 -17.88 -13.97 29.45
N GLU A 403 -18.57 -12.90 29.86
CA GLU A 403 -19.71 -12.98 30.79
C GLU A 403 -20.93 -13.72 30.20
N ASP A 404 -21.05 -13.83 28.88
CA ASP A 404 -22.10 -14.58 28.21
C ASP A 404 -21.92 -16.12 28.29
N TYR A 405 -20.73 -16.59 28.74
CA TYR A 405 -20.37 -18.01 28.79
C TYR A 405 -20.02 -18.48 30.22
N PRO A 406 -20.90 -18.28 31.22
CA PRO A 406 -20.62 -18.65 32.62
C PRO A 406 -20.43 -20.18 32.81
N GLU A 407 -20.96 -20.99 31.90
CA GLU A 407 -20.87 -22.46 31.93
C GLU A 407 -19.51 -22.99 31.44
N ILE A 408 -18.74 -22.19 30.69
CA ILE A 408 -17.47 -22.62 30.15
C ILE A 408 -16.34 -22.39 31.17
N HIS A 409 -15.97 -23.43 31.91
CA HIS A 409 -14.88 -23.38 32.89
C HIS A 409 -13.50 -23.62 32.28
N ASN A 410 -13.44 -24.22 31.10
CA ASN A 410 -12.17 -24.45 30.42
C ASN A 410 -11.72 -23.17 29.70
N ARG A 411 -10.59 -22.60 30.14
CA ARG A 411 -10.04 -21.37 29.57
C ARG A 411 -9.82 -21.43 28.05
N LYS A 412 -9.42 -22.57 27.50
CA LYS A 412 -9.20 -22.71 26.05
C LYS A 412 -10.51 -22.69 25.27
N GLU A 413 -11.54 -23.32 25.80
CA GLU A 413 -12.88 -23.33 25.20
C GLU A 413 -13.54 -21.95 25.29
N LEU A 414 -13.40 -21.26 26.42
CA LEU A 414 -13.88 -19.89 26.57
C LEU A 414 -13.22 -18.94 25.56
N ILE A 415 -11.89 -18.96 25.46
CA ILE A 415 -11.16 -18.15 24.48
C ILE A 415 -11.63 -18.45 23.07
N LYS A 416 -11.87 -19.72 22.73
CA LYS A 416 -12.38 -20.12 21.44
C LYS A 416 -13.78 -19.55 21.18
N ALA A 417 -14.69 -19.66 22.15
CA ALA A 417 -16.04 -19.10 22.04
C ALA A 417 -16.04 -17.59 21.81
N ILE A 418 -15.17 -16.86 22.52
CA ILE A 418 -15.00 -15.40 22.33
C ILE A 418 -14.46 -15.09 20.93
N TYR A 419 -13.44 -15.82 20.45
CA TYR A 419 -12.88 -15.62 19.11
C TYR A 419 -13.82 -16.04 17.98
N ASP A 420 -14.79 -16.88 18.23
CA ASP A 420 -15.86 -17.25 17.28
C ASP A 420 -17.03 -16.22 17.29
N SER A 421 -17.05 -15.28 18.24
CA SER A 421 -18.09 -14.24 18.31
C SER A 421 -17.98 -13.25 17.13
N PRO A 422 -19.07 -12.96 16.42
CA PRO A 422 -19.09 -11.98 15.34
C PRO A 422 -18.83 -10.55 15.84
N TYR A 423 -19.13 -10.23 17.08
CA TYR A 423 -18.88 -8.93 17.70
C TYR A 423 -17.41 -8.74 18.07
N TYR A 424 -16.74 -9.79 18.56
CA TYR A 424 -15.28 -9.73 18.79
C TYR A 424 -14.51 -9.58 17.48
N ASN A 425 -15.07 -10.11 16.39
CA ASN A 425 -14.53 -10.02 15.05
C ASN A 425 -15.12 -8.86 14.22
N ALA A 426 -15.88 -7.95 14.84
CA ALA A 426 -16.38 -6.79 14.13
C ALA A 426 -15.26 -6.03 13.42
N LEU A 427 -15.50 -5.53 12.21
CA LEU A 427 -14.50 -4.83 11.44
C LEU A 427 -14.07 -3.53 12.14
N HIS A 428 -12.78 -3.37 12.31
CA HIS A 428 -12.16 -2.14 12.74
C HIS A 428 -12.00 -1.24 11.54
N ILE A 429 -12.84 -0.23 11.40
CA ILE A 429 -12.84 0.71 10.27
C ILE A 429 -12.53 2.13 10.73
N ARG A 430 -11.91 2.90 9.83
CA ARG A 430 -11.73 4.35 9.94
C ARG A 430 -12.18 5.01 8.66
N TYR A 431 -12.58 6.26 8.72
CA TYR A 431 -12.87 7.01 7.50
C TYR A 431 -11.62 7.14 6.61
N ALA A 432 -11.82 7.20 5.30
CA ALA A 432 -10.75 7.16 4.31
C ALA A 432 -10.77 8.32 3.31
N TYR A 433 -11.28 9.48 3.71
CA TYR A 433 -11.14 10.73 2.96
C TYR A 433 -9.75 11.34 3.15
N ALA A 434 -9.22 11.18 4.35
CA ALA A 434 -7.84 11.50 4.70
C ALA A 434 -7.16 10.27 5.28
N VAL A 435 -5.87 10.10 4.98
CA VAL A 435 -5.04 9.01 5.51
C VAL A 435 -3.63 9.50 5.85
N THR A 436 -2.89 8.73 6.64
CA THR A 436 -1.47 9.00 6.83
C THR A 436 -0.67 8.63 5.58
N CYS A 437 0.49 9.26 5.39
CA CYS A 437 1.33 9.03 4.22
C CYS A 437 1.74 7.55 4.07
N HIS A 438 2.01 6.82 5.16
CA HIS A 438 2.30 5.39 5.10
C HIS A 438 1.13 4.58 4.52
N LYS A 439 -0.10 4.96 4.87
CA LYS A 439 -1.31 4.30 4.34
C LYS A 439 -1.64 4.70 2.90
N ALA A 440 -1.08 5.80 2.41
CA ALA A 440 -1.18 6.23 1.01
C ALA A 440 -0.14 5.55 0.10
N GLN A 441 0.86 4.85 0.65
CA GLN A 441 1.86 4.15 -0.16
C GLN A 441 1.22 3.08 -1.07
N GLY A 442 1.76 2.93 -2.26
CA GLY A 442 1.25 2.02 -3.29
C GLY A 442 0.00 2.50 -4.00
N GLY A 443 -0.62 3.62 -3.56
CA GLY A 443 -1.76 4.25 -4.23
C GLY A 443 -1.37 5.47 -5.06
N GLN A 444 -2.26 5.84 -6.01
CA GLN A 444 -2.18 7.06 -6.80
C GLN A 444 -3.56 7.68 -6.94
N TRP A 445 -3.63 9.01 -6.94
CA TRP A 445 -4.86 9.80 -7.06
C TRP A 445 -4.62 10.99 -7.99
N GLN A 446 -5.66 11.45 -8.65
CA GLN A 446 -5.56 12.64 -9.51
C GLN A 446 -5.23 13.88 -8.69
N HIS A 447 -5.98 14.13 -7.62
CA HIS A 447 -5.79 15.26 -6.72
C HIS A 447 -5.35 14.80 -5.33
N VAL A 448 -4.22 15.32 -4.83
CA VAL A 448 -3.70 15.00 -3.49
C VAL A 448 -3.49 16.29 -2.70
N PHE A 449 -4.17 16.38 -1.56
CA PHE A 449 -3.99 17.44 -0.58
C PHE A 449 -2.98 16.96 0.47
N ILE A 450 -1.95 17.75 0.74
CA ILE A 450 -0.88 17.40 1.67
C ILE A 450 -0.87 18.39 2.82
N ASP A 451 -1.17 17.92 4.03
CA ASP A 451 -1.05 18.67 5.25
C ASP A 451 0.07 18.13 6.12
N GLN A 452 1.19 18.81 6.12
CA GLN A 452 2.34 18.46 6.95
C GLN A 452 2.12 18.75 8.44
N GLY A 453 1.16 19.64 8.77
CA GLY A 453 1.04 20.21 10.11
C GLY A 453 2.24 21.09 10.50
N PRO A 454 2.30 21.58 11.74
CA PRO A 454 3.49 22.26 12.22
C PRO A 454 4.66 21.29 12.30
N VAL A 455 5.75 21.59 11.61
CA VAL A 455 7.01 20.83 11.63
C VAL A 455 8.10 21.71 12.18
N PRO A 456 8.56 21.48 13.42
CA PRO A 456 9.72 22.15 13.96
C PRO A 456 10.97 21.92 13.10
N ASP A 457 11.88 22.88 13.03
CA ASP A 457 13.07 22.78 12.19
C ASP A 457 13.94 21.55 12.53
N GLU A 458 13.97 21.15 13.81
CA GLU A 458 14.71 19.96 14.27
C GLU A 458 14.13 18.65 13.72
N GLN A 459 12.86 18.64 13.30
CA GLN A 459 12.19 17.49 12.71
C GLN A 459 12.21 17.50 11.18
N ARG A 460 12.81 18.53 10.57
CA ARG A 460 13.03 18.59 9.12
C ARG A 460 14.32 17.85 8.78
N ASP A 461 14.25 16.53 8.87
CA ASP A 461 15.35 15.59 8.61
C ASP A 461 15.12 14.80 7.30
N ILE A 462 15.96 13.81 7.04
CA ILE A 462 15.82 12.91 5.88
C ILE A 462 14.47 12.19 5.91
N SER A 463 13.95 11.82 7.09
CA SER A 463 12.66 11.14 7.22
C SER A 463 11.51 12.05 6.81
N TYR A 464 11.58 13.34 7.17
CA TYR A 464 10.64 14.34 6.70
C TYR A 464 10.67 14.51 5.18
N LEU A 465 11.86 14.60 4.59
CA LEU A 465 11.99 14.71 3.13
C LEU A 465 11.45 13.48 2.40
N ARG A 466 11.68 12.28 2.94
CA ARG A 466 11.10 11.04 2.41
C ARG A 466 9.57 11.05 2.53
N TRP A 467 9.06 11.56 3.65
CA TRP A 467 7.62 11.74 3.83
C TRP A 467 7.04 12.68 2.78
N LEU A 468 7.65 13.84 2.58
CA LEU A 468 7.20 14.84 1.60
C LEU A 468 7.28 14.29 0.16
N TYR A 469 8.40 13.65 -0.17
CA TYR A 469 8.57 12.96 -1.45
C TYR A 469 7.49 11.91 -1.70
N THR A 470 7.25 11.06 -0.70
CA THR A 470 6.22 10.02 -0.80
C THR A 470 4.83 10.62 -0.99
N ALA A 471 4.48 11.66 -0.23
CA ALA A 471 3.18 12.32 -0.33
C ALA A 471 2.97 12.98 -1.70
N ILE A 472 3.94 13.76 -2.20
CA ILE A 472 3.86 14.46 -3.50
C ILE A 472 3.71 13.45 -4.65
N THR A 473 4.46 12.35 -4.59
CA THR A 473 4.43 11.32 -5.64
C THR A 473 3.16 10.47 -5.67
N ARG A 474 2.21 10.72 -4.76
CA ARG A 474 0.87 10.09 -4.82
C ARG A 474 -0.04 10.75 -5.84
N ALA A 475 0.22 12.00 -6.22
CA ALA A 475 -0.60 12.73 -7.18
C ALA A 475 -0.19 12.40 -8.62
N THR A 476 -1.21 12.29 -9.48
CA THR A 476 -1.02 12.11 -10.94
C THR A 476 -1.32 13.37 -11.73
N GLU A 477 -2.13 14.30 -11.19
CA GLU A 477 -2.53 15.53 -11.87
C GLU A 477 -2.27 16.79 -11.06
N LYS A 478 -2.73 16.86 -9.79
CA LYS A 478 -2.56 18.05 -8.95
C LYS A 478 -2.17 17.71 -7.52
N VAL A 479 -1.24 18.48 -6.98
CA VAL A 479 -0.87 18.52 -5.56
C VAL A 479 -1.29 19.85 -4.97
N PHE A 480 -1.93 19.80 -3.80
CA PHE A 480 -2.28 20.95 -2.99
C PHE A 480 -1.52 20.85 -1.65
N LEU A 481 -0.60 21.77 -1.41
CA LEU A 481 0.18 21.83 -0.17
C LEU A 481 -0.47 22.85 0.77
N ILE A 482 -0.96 22.35 1.91
CA ILE A 482 -1.72 23.16 2.88
C ILE A 482 -0.76 23.77 3.89
N ASN A 483 -0.81 25.11 4.04
CA ASN A 483 0.05 25.87 4.96
C ASN A 483 1.53 25.46 4.84
N TYR A 484 2.00 25.32 3.62
CA TYR A 484 3.42 25.09 3.34
C TYR A 484 4.12 26.43 3.20
N ASP A 485 5.03 26.73 4.13
CA ASP A 485 5.81 27.98 4.15
C ASP A 485 7.11 27.85 3.38
#